data_22cb9c5f53496ad7d1568b991c45fe0e
#
_entry.id   22cb9c5f53496ad7d1568b991c45fe0e
#
_cell.length_a   1.000
_cell.length_b   1.000
_cell.length_c   1.000
_cell.angle_alpha   90.00
_cell.angle_beta   90.00
_cell.angle_gamma   90.00
#
_symmetry.space_group_name_H-M   'P 1'
#
loop_
_entity.id
_entity.type
_entity.pdbx_description
1 polymer ?
#
loop_
_entity_poly.entity_id
_entity_poly.type
_entity_poly.pdbx_seq_one_letter_code
_entity_poly.pdbx_strand_id
1 'polypeptide(L)'
;MIKYFFKAVSVTAITISLTLISAVSFAATDVRIMWYGDGDKENVPIQGQIDAFNAANSDINVILDIVPYDAIMNTLPIQLAAGEGPDIARVTDLGGLNKYYADITPHVANPQYYEDSFGPFLKWYRKAGDTS
;
A
#
# COMPACT_ATOMS: atom_id res chain seq x y z
N MET A 1 -59.18 5.35 63.97
CA MET A 1 -58.62 6.55 63.30
C MET A 1 -57.20 6.15 62.84
N ILE A 2 -57.10 5.61 61.60
CA ILE A 2 -55.84 5.04 61.07
C ILE A 2 -55.35 6.00 59.97
N LYS A 3 -54.18 6.62 60.22
CA LYS A 3 -53.54 7.49 59.26
C LYS A 3 -52.58 6.69 58.41
N TYR A 4 -52.87 6.59 57.11
CA TYR A 4 -51.97 6.00 56.13
C TYR A 4 -50.91 7.03 55.70
N PHE A 5 -49.67 6.71 55.96
CA PHE A 5 -48.51 7.45 55.43
C PHE A 5 -48.18 6.89 54.06
N PHE A 6 -48.42 7.64 53.01
CA PHE A 6 -47.90 7.33 51.68
C PHE A 6 -46.43 7.78 51.60
N LYS A 7 -45.51 6.81 51.52
CA LYS A 7 -44.11 7.09 51.17
C LYS A 7 -44.03 7.19 49.63
N ALA A 8 -43.70 8.38 49.15
CA ALA A 8 -43.35 8.62 47.74
C ALA A 8 -41.98 7.94 47.44
N VAL A 9 -41.99 6.93 46.58
CA VAL A 9 -40.77 6.33 46.04
C VAL A 9 -40.37 7.12 44.81
N SER A 10 -39.28 7.89 44.96
CA SER A 10 -38.67 8.64 43.84
C SER A 10 -37.90 7.68 42.97
N VAL A 11 -38.39 7.40 41.77
CA VAL A 11 -37.69 6.59 40.78
C VAL A 11 -36.77 7.54 40.02
N THR A 12 -35.48 7.52 40.34
CA THR A 12 -34.47 8.23 39.59
C THR A 12 -34.15 7.44 38.33
N ALA A 13 -34.66 7.90 37.17
CA ALA A 13 -34.33 7.35 35.88
C ALA A 13 -32.87 7.72 35.51
N ILE A 14 -31.96 6.75 35.58
CA ILE A 14 -30.60 6.89 35.10
C ILE A 14 -30.66 6.73 33.55
N THR A 15 -30.62 7.83 32.83
CA THR A 15 -30.44 7.85 31.37
C THR A 15 -28.98 7.55 31.04
N ILE A 16 -28.70 6.31 30.65
CA ILE A 16 -27.40 5.93 30.09
C ILE A 16 -27.35 6.45 28.65
N SER A 17 -26.66 7.58 28.45
CA SER A 17 -26.37 8.10 27.11
C SER A 17 -25.29 7.20 26.47
N LEU A 18 -25.73 6.30 25.59
CA LEU A 18 -24.84 5.48 24.76
C LEU A 18 -24.26 6.39 23.66
N THR A 19 -23.11 6.97 23.89
CA THR A 19 -22.36 7.67 22.83
C THR A 19 -21.90 6.63 21.81
N LEU A 20 -22.56 6.56 20.66
CA LEU A 20 -22.07 5.85 19.48
C LEU A 20 -20.80 6.57 19.02
N ILE A 21 -19.65 6.05 19.37
CA ILE A 21 -18.39 6.39 18.74
C ILE A 21 -18.43 5.72 17.36
N SER A 22 -18.82 6.50 16.34
CA SER A 22 -18.67 6.07 14.95
C SER A 22 -17.17 5.93 14.68
N ALA A 23 -16.66 4.71 14.65
CA ALA A 23 -15.33 4.43 14.14
C ALA A 23 -15.35 4.82 12.66
N VAL A 24 -14.67 5.90 12.31
CA VAL A 24 -14.41 6.25 10.91
C VAL A 24 -13.44 5.18 10.41
N SER A 25 -13.98 4.18 9.74
CA SER A 25 -13.17 3.20 9.01
C SER A 25 -12.69 3.89 7.74
N PHE A 26 -11.41 4.25 7.70
CA PHE A 26 -10.78 4.60 6.43
C PHE A 26 -10.60 3.30 5.66
N ALA A 27 -11.10 3.25 4.43
CA ALA A 27 -10.79 2.15 3.53
C ALA A 27 -9.28 2.14 3.30
N ALA A 28 -8.66 0.95 3.33
CA ALA A 28 -7.26 0.82 3.00
C ALA A 28 -6.99 1.30 1.57
N THR A 29 -5.83 1.90 1.34
CA THR A 29 -5.39 2.28 0.00
C THR A 29 -4.82 1.04 -0.69
N ASP A 30 -5.40 0.66 -1.83
CA ASP A 30 -4.88 -0.43 -2.64
C ASP A 30 -3.63 0.03 -3.39
N VAL A 31 -2.55 -0.78 -3.30
CA VAL A 31 -1.31 -0.62 -4.06
C VAL A 31 -1.08 -1.88 -4.88
N ARG A 32 -1.13 -1.76 -6.21
CA ARG A 32 -0.99 -2.89 -7.12
C ARG A 32 0.45 -3.07 -7.58
N ILE A 33 0.97 -4.28 -7.39
CA ILE A 33 2.30 -4.68 -7.83
C ILE A 33 2.17 -5.71 -8.96
N MET A 34 2.68 -5.41 -10.15
CA MET A 34 2.83 -6.37 -11.23
C MET A 34 4.19 -7.06 -11.13
N TRP A 35 4.17 -8.37 -11.01
CA TRP A 35 5.35 -9.20 -10.76
C TRP A 35 5.44 -10.34 -11.75
N TYR A 36 6.64 -10.66 -12.17
CA TYR A 36 6.95 -11.92 -12.81
C TYR A 36 8.04 -12.64 -12.01
N GLY A 37 8.00 -13.97 -11.95
CA GLY A 37 8.97 -14.76 -11.21
C GLY A 37 9.17 -16.15 -11.85
N ASP A 38 10.27 -16.79 -11.46
CA ASP A 38 10.60 -18.16 -11.88
C ASP A 38 9.85 -19.18 -11.02
N GLY A 39 8.55 -19.29 -11.26
CA GLY A 39 7.68 -20.22 -10.57
C GLY A 39 7.64 -20.02 -9.04
N ASP A 40 7.38 -21.10 -8.31
CA ASP A 40 7.17 -21.06 -6.86
C ASP A 40 8.40 -20.59 -6.07
N LYS A 41 9.61 -20.76 -6.61
CA LYS A 41 10.84 -20.34 -5.94
C LYS A 41 10.92 -18.84 -5.69
N GLU A 42 10.34 -18.03 -6.58
CA GLU A 42 10.27 -16.58 -6.43
C GLU A 42 8.89 -16.12 -5.99
N ASN A 43 7.83 -16.75 -6.52
CA ASN A 43 6.46 -16.30 -6.30
C ASN A 43 5.97 -16.54 -4.86
N VAL A 44 6.32 -17.69 -4.26
CA VAL A 44 5.92 -17.99 -2.88
C VAL A 44 6.58 -17.04 -1.87
N PRO A 45 7.90 -16.80 -1.91
CA PRO A 45 8.53 -15.83 -1.02
C PRO A 45 7.98 -14.41 -1.14
N ILE A 46 7.75 -13.90 -2.34
CA ILE A 46 7.21 -12.54 -2.50
C ILE A 46 5.78 -12.44 -1.98
N GLN A 47 4.94 -13.45 -2.24
CA GLN A 47 3.59 -13.48 -1.67
C GLN A 47 3.63 -13.46 -0.14
N GLY A 48 4.51 -14.25 0.48
CA GLY A 48 4.68 -14.25 1.93
C GLY A 48 5.12 -12.90 2.51
N GLN A 49 5.96 -12.14 1.78
CA GLN A 49 6.34 -10.78 2.18
C GLN A 49 5.16 -9.82 2.09
N ILE A 50 4.36 -9.91 1.02
CA ILE A 50 3.15 -9.09 0.85
C ILE A 50 2.14 -9.41 1.95
N ASP A 51 1.89 -10.68 2.25
CA ASP A 51 0.96 -11.09 3.31
C ASP A 51 1.40 -10.55 4.68
N ALA A 52 2.70 -10.62 4.98
CA ALA A 52 3.26 -10.06 6.22
C ALA A 52 3.15 -8.53 6.28
N PHE A 53 3.36 -7.84 5.16
CA PHE A 53 3.17 -6.39 5.07
C PHE A 53 1.71 -6.00 5.31
N ASN A 54 0.77 -6.64 4.62
CA ASN A 54 -0.66 -6.37 4.76
C ASN A 54 -1.15 -6.66 6.18
N ALA A 55 -0.62 -7.69 6.84
CA ALA A 55 -0.96 -8.00 8.23
C ALA A 55 -0.46 -6.93 9.22
N ALA A 56 0.62 -6.22 8.87
CA ALA A 56 1.22 -5.18 9.70
C ALA A 56 0.67 -3.76 9.43
N ASN A 57 -0.01 -3.56 8.29
CA ASN A 57 -0.45 -2.23 7.83
C ASN A 57 -1.94 -2.29 7.45
N SER A 58 -2.80 -1.72 8.28
CA SER A 58 -4.25 -1.76 8.07
C SER A 58 -4.77 -0.68 7.12
N ASP A 59 -3.96 0.32 6.80
CA ASP A 59 -4.27 1.48 5.97
C ASP A 59 -3.78 1.34 4.52
N ILE A 60 -2.96 0.31 4.24
CA ILE A 60 -2.47 -0.02 2.91
C ILE A 60 -2.75 -1.50 2.64
N ASN A 61 -3.30 -1.80 1.47
CA ASN A 61 -3.53 -3.16 0.99
C ASN A 61 -2.73 -3.39 -0.29
N VAL A 62 -1.65 -4.14 -0.20
CA VAL A 62 -0.83 -4.48 -1.37
C VAL A 62 -1.44 -5.68 -2.09
N ILE A 63 -1.69 -5.51 -3.38
CA ILE A 63 -2.23 -6.53 -4.29
C ILE A 63 -1.12 -6.98 -5.23
N LEU A 64 -0.76 -8.25 -5.18
CA LEU A 64 0.29 -8.83 -6.03
C LEU A 64 -0.33 -9.52 -7.23
N ASP A 65 -0.09 -8.97 -8.43
CA ASP A 65 -0.48 -9.57 -9.71
C ASP A 65 0.74 -10.33 -10.30
N ILE A 66 0.76 -11.64 -10.16
CA ILE A 66 1.79 -12.49 -10.77
C ILE A 66 1.41 -12.77 -12.22
N VAL A 67 2.24 -12.31 -13.14
CA VAL A 67 2.00 -12.41 -14.59
C VAL A 67 3.16 -13.10 -15.31
N PRO A 68 2.94 -13.66 -16.51
CA PRO A 68 4.03 -14.11 -17.35
C PRO A 68 4.97 -12.96 -17.75
N TYR A 69 6.26 -13.27 -17.94
CA TYR A 69 7.24 -12.27 -18.36
C TYR A 69 6.82 -11.49 -19.63
N ASP A 70 6.20 -12.18 -20.60
CA ASP A 70 5.72 -11.55 -21.83
C ASP A 70 4.68 -10.46 -21.58
N ALA A 71 3.92 -10.54 -20.50
CA ALA A 71 2.98 -9.49 -20.12
C ALA A 71 3.71 -8.21 -19.68
N ILE A 72 4.85 -8.34 -18.99
CA ILE A 72 5.71 -7.20 -18.65
C ILE A 72 6.24 -6.51 -19.92
N MET A 73 6.64 -7.30 -20.92
CA MET A 73 7.22 -6.73 -22.14
C MET A 73 6.16 -6.14 -23.08
N ASN A 74 4.99 -6.74 -23.18
CA ASN A 74 4.02 -6.41 -24.21
C ASN A 74 2.78 -5.67 -23.68
N THR A 75 2.31 -6.01 -22.48
CA THR A 75 1.06 -5.46 -21.94
C THR A 75 1.31 -4.24 -21.06
N LEU A 76 2.32 -4.28 -20.20
CA LEU A 76 2.63 -3.18 -19.27
C LEU A 76 2.85 -1.84 -19.99
N PRO A 77 3.62 -1.73 -21.10
CA PRO A 77 3.80 -0.45 -21.79
C PRO A 77 2.47 0.13 -22.30
N ILE A 78 1.54 -0.71 -22.73
CA ILE A 78 0.22 -0.30 -23.22
C ILE A 78 -0.62 0.22 -22.06
N GLN A 79 -0.66 -0.49 -20.94
CA GLN A 79 -1.37 -0.08 -19.71
C GLN A 79 -0.85 1.25 -19.19
N LEU A 80 0.48 1.42 -19.12
CA LEU A 80 1.10 2.67 -18.69
C LEU A 80 0.76 3.83 -19.62
N ALA A 81 0.74 3.60 -20.93
CA ALA A 81 0.36 4.62 -21.91
C ALA A 81 -1.11 5.02 -21.80
N ALA A 82 -1.98 4.11 -21.37
CA ALA A 82 -3.40 4.37 -21.11
C ALA A 82 -3.67 4.99 -19.73
N GLY A 83 -2.67 5.06 -18.84
CA GLY A 83 -2.86 5.48 -17.45
C GLY A 83 -3.53 4.43 -16.56
N GLU A 84 -3.50 3.17 -16.98
CA GLU A 84 -4.16 2.02 -16.31
C GLU A 84 -3.14 1.00 -15.77
N GLY A 85 -1.88 1.39 -15.68
CA GLY A 85 -0.81 0.52 -15.20
C GLY A 85 -0.91 0.26 -13.68
N PRO A 86 -0.09 -0.69 -13.17
CA PRO A 86 0.07 -0.90 -11.74
C PRO A 86 0.84 0.27 -11.11
N ASP A 87 0.77 0.38 -9.78
CA ASP A 87 1.56 1.37 -9.01
C ASP A 87 3.05 1.01 -9.00
N ILE A 88 3.35 -0.28 -8.96
CA ILE A 88 4.72 -0.81 -8.96
C ILE A 88 4.79 -1.96 -9.97
N ALA A 89 5.91 -2.07 -10.68
CA ALA A 89 6.16 -3.22 -11.57
C ALA A 89 7.61 -3.71 -11.47
N ARG A 90 7.79 -5.02 -11.47
CA ARG A 90 9.10 -5.62 -11.72
C ARG A 90 9.38 -5.56 -13.23
N VAL A 91 10.42 -4.84 -13.61
CA VAL A 91 10.75 -4.64 -15.04
C VAL A 91 12.21 -4.97 -15.33
N THR A 92 12.50 -5.27 -16.59
CA THR A 92 13.88 -5.47 -17.08
C THR A 92 14.28 -4.40 -18.10
N ASP A 93 13.33 -3.81 -18.83
CA ASP A 93 13.59 -2.69 -19.73
C ASP A 93 13.48 -1.36 -18.98
N LEU A 94 14.56 -0.99 -18.29
CA LEU A 94 14.62 0.23 -17.51
C LEU A 94 14.57 1.48 -18.39
N GLY A 95 15.18 1.43 -19.58
CA GLY A 95 15.26 2.58 -20.48
C GLY A 95 13.94 2.87 -21.20
N GLY A 96 13.27 1.85 -21.69
CA GLY A 96 12.02 2.00 -22.46
C GLY A 96 10.84 2.53 -21.64
N LEU A 97 10.86 2.30 -20.33
CA LEU A 97 9.78 2.69 -19.43
C LEU A 97 10.10 3.92 -18.56
N ASN A 98 11.28 4.52 -18.67
CA ASN A 98 11.76 5.56 -17.77
C ASN A 98 10.85 6.79 -17.66
N LYS A 99 10.09 7.11 -18.71
CA LYS A 99 9.15 8.24 -18.72
C LYS A 99 7.94 8.05 -17.78
N TYR A 100 7.71 6.81 -17.33
CA TYR A 100 6.62 6.46 -16.43
C TYR A 100 7.07 6.35 -14.97
N TYR A 101 8.39 6.37 -14.70
CA TYR A 101 8.87 6.24 -13.33
C TYR A 101 8.61 7.52 -12.54
N ALA A 102 8.09 7.33 -11.33
CA ALA A 102 8.01 8.39 -10.36
C ALA A 102 9.41 8.67 -9.79
N ASP A 103 9.72 9.94 -9.53
CA ASP A 103 10.89 10.31 -8.74
C ASP A 103 10.60 10.04 -7.27
N ILE A 104 11.29 9.06 -6.70
CA ILE A 104 11.14 8.68 -5.29
C ILE A 104 12.13 9.39 -4.37
N THR A 105 13.06 10.18 -4.91
CA THR A 105 14.12 10.87 -4.14
C THR A 105 13.56 11.71 -2.99
N PRO A 106 12.46 12.49 -3.16
CA PRO A 106 11.88 13.26 -2.06
C PRO A 106 11.30 12.42 -0.92
N HIS A 107 11.05 11.13 -1.17
CA HIS A 107 10.41 10.20 -0.23
C HIS A 107 11.41 9.24 0.43
N VAL A 108 12.68 9.29 0.04
CA VAL A 108 13.73 8.42 0.58
C VAL A 108 14.35 9.05 1.83
N ALA A 109 14.23 8.36 2.96
CA ALA A 109 14.69 8.87 4.25
C ALA A 109 16.22 9.08 4.33
N ASN A 110 17.00 8.28 3.58
CA ASN A 110 18.46 8.38 3.54
C ASN A 110 18.97 8.14 2.12
N PRO A 111 18.96 9.16 1.23
CA PRO A 111 19.47 9.05 -0.13
C PRO A 111 20.94 8.63 -0.18
N GLN A 112 21.77 9.10 0.76
CA GLN A 112 23.20 8.77 0.80
C GLN A 112 23.44 7.26 0.96
N TYR A 113 22.61 6.55 1.71
CA TYR A 113 22.71 5.09 1.82
C TYR A 113 22.63 4.40 0.45
N TYR A 114 21.75 4.89 -0.43
CA TYR A 114 21.59 4.31 -1.76
C TYR A 114 22.77 4.65 -2.67
N GLU A 115 23.33 5.88 -2.57
CA GLU A 115 24.53 6.25 -3.29
C GLU A 115 25.72 5.37 -2.89
N ASP A 116 25.94 5.20 -1.59
CA ASP A 116 27.07 4.43 -1.06
C ASP A 116 26.94 2.95 -1.37
N SER A 117 25.70 2.41 -1.32
CA SER A 117 25.44 0.97 -1.48
C SER A 117 25.28 0.55 -2.94
N PHE A 118 24.70 1.40 -3.79
CA PHE A 118 24.25 1.06 -5.13
C PHE A 118 24.74 2.04 -6.22
N GLY A 119 25.56 3.03 -5.90
CA GLY A 119 26.00 4.10 -6.80
C GLY A 119 26.35 3.65 -8.23
N PRO A 120 27.15 2.58 -8.45
CA PRO A 120 27.47 2.10 -9.79
C PRO A 120 26.27 1.67 -10.63
N PHE A 121 25.18 1.26 -9.95
CA PHE A 121 23.94 0.79 -10.59
C PHE A 121 22.90 1.90 -10.76
N LEU A 122 22.90 2.94 -9.93
CA LEU A 122 21.90 4.02 -9.95
C LEU A 122 21.83 4.74 -11.30
N LYS A 123 22.95 4.82 -12.02
CA LYS A 123 22.98 5.38 -13.38
C LYS A 123 22.01 4.75 -14.38
N TRP A 124 21.59 3.50 -14.12
CA TRP A 124 20.64 2.77 -14.98
C TRP A 124 19.19 3.14 -14.68
N TYR A 125 18.93 3.67 -13.48
CA TYR A 125 17.59 4.05 -13.01
C TYR A 125 17.32 5.55 -13.13
N ARG A 126 18.36 6.34 -13.32
CA ARG A 126 18.26 7.80 -13.49
C ARG A 126 18.00 8.18 -14.94
N LYS A 127 17.29 9.28 -15.13
CA LYS A 127 17.14 9.88 -16.47
C LYS A 127 18.50 10.35 -16.96
N ALA A 128 18.71 10.31 -18.26
CA ALA A 128 19.96 10.80 -18.86
C ALA A 128 20.16 12.29 -18.50
N GLY A 129 21.32 12.59 -17.90
CA GLY A 129 21.64 13.94 -17.43
C GLY A 129 21.20 14.28 -16.00
N ASP A 130 20.50 13.37 -15.32
CA ASP A 130 20.15 13.52 -13.91
C ASP A 130 21.29 13.01 -13.03
N THR A 131 21.75 13.85 -12.11
CA THR A 131 22.82 13.54 -11.15
C THR A 131 22.31 13.40 -9.72
N SER A 132 21.01 13.59 -9.52
CA SER A 132 20.35 13.46 -8.20
C SER A 132 19.87 12.04 -7.94
#